data_aeeb20e29f68a1231fbf52a6a16405e5
#
_entry.id   aeeb20e29f68a1231fbf52a6a16405e5
#
_cell.length_a   1.000
_cell.length_b   1.000
_cell.length_c   1.000
_cell.angle_alpha   90.00
_cell.angle_beta   90.00
_cell.angle_gamma   90.00
#
_symmetry.space_group_name_H-M   'P 1'
#
loop_
_entity.id
_entity.type
_entity.pdbx_description
1 polymer ?
#
loop_
_entity_poly.entity_id
_entity_poly.type
_entity_poly.pdbx_seq_one_letter_code
_entity_poly.pdbx_strand_id
1 'polypeptide(L)'
;MKRIFISLFFFAFMWTAAGADASPELLFVRWPANPDAVWYSFRIVPVTQHFGRKEMRPPIYEDGHVFRDSVMIEKEITDSYDGPGILCCQVKAIGLDGQSISAYSAPVPMEKAAQEMERYAPKIRVKYHEQNGTVLLYPAYSFVKIPHAVSYEVEITDEEPENPDGCEPSVHRILQGIVTIPELFDELPRQGTVWWRVRGLDENGGPVGVWSEAEKIVNDPAENWETGILGDSISHGGGRMSYSPADWPYNYAYYLDFPTINMSRSGDKTEDLLRRFDADVLPFHVRYLLIMGGTNNLRCGGTAEEVISDLEALQEKCRSGGIEPVLLTIPPIAPERILKYYHQPTAENWKAEFDKVNGWIRTQTHIDTAAPFAMYEDMPENLAADGLHPDKEAKEKMGKIINEKFPEIRKKISETKIQK
;
A
#
# COMPACT_ATOMS: atom_id res chain seq x y z
N MET A 1 42.45 23.56 52.88
CA MET A 1 41.62 22.43 52.45
C MET A 1 40.18 22.69 52.87
N LYS A 2 39.38 23.21 51.94
CA LYS A 2 37.92 23.41 52.14
C LYS A 2 37.20 22.31 51.33
N ARG A 3 36.48 21.42 52.04
CA ARG A 3 35.63 20.42 51.45
C ARG A 3 34.31 21.05 51.05
N ILE A 4 33.97 21.02 49.76
CA ILE A 4 32.69 21.43 49.22
C ILE A 4 31.80 20.17 49.25
N PHE A 5 30.71 20.22 50.02
CA PHE A 5 29.62 19.24 49.97
C PHE A 5 28.68 19.64 48.85
N ILE A 6 28.56 18.78 47.82
CA ILE A 6 27.50 18.89 46.78
C ILE A 6 26.35 18.03 47.28
N SER A 7 25.26 18.69 47.67
CA SER A 7 23.96 18.05 47.93
C SER A 7 23.29 17.75 46.61
N LEU A 8 23.16 16.47 46.28
CA LEU A 8 22.25 16.03 45.21
C LEU A 8 20.81 16.06 45.75
N PHE A 9 20.03 16.97 45.25
CA PHE A 9 18.57 16.93 45.39
C PHE A 9 17.99 15.93 44.39
N PHE A 10 17.57 14.78 44.88
CA PHE A 10 16.65 13.90 44.12
C PHE A 10 15.26 14.52 44.13
N PHE A 11 14.84 15.06 43.03
CA PHE A 11 13.41 15.34 42.76
C PHE A 11 12.74 14.01 42.40
N ALA A 12 12.10 13.40 43.39
CA ALA A 12 11.14 12.34 43.15
C ALA A 12 9.87 13.02 42.55
N PHE A 13 9.70 12.92 41.26
CA PHE A 13 8.40 13.19 40.64
C PHE A 13 7.45 12.08 41.10
N MET A 14 6.64 12.39 42.11
CA MET A 14 5.42 11.61 42.39
C MET A 14 4.45 11.88 41.23
N TRP A 15 4.38 10.93 40.32
CA TRP A 15 3.24 10.80 39.42
C TRP A 15 2.03 10.42 40.30
N THR A 16 1.19 11.40 40.64
CA THR A 16 -0.15 11.12 41.11
C THR A 16 -0.85 10.44 39.94
N ALA A 17 -1.24 9.18 40.13
CA ALA A 17 -2.22 8.52 39.28
C ALA A 17 -3.47 9.42 39.27
N ALA A 18 -3.59 10.26 38.24
CA ALA A 18 -4.86 10.87 37.89
C ALA A 18 -5.82 9.71 37.62
N GLY A 19 -7.04 9.81 38.18
CA GLY A 19 -8.06 8.80 38.07
C GLY A 19 -8.22 8.35 36.64
N ALA A 20 -8.62 7.10 36.46
CA ALA A 20 -8.98 6.52 35.19
C ALA A 20 -10.13 7.35 34.59
N ASP A 21 -9.80 8.43 33.90
CA ASP A 21 -10.71 9.00 32.91
C ASP A 21 -10.85 7.92 31.86
N ALA A 22 -12.08 7.49 31.63
CA ALA A 22 -12.40 6.53 30.57
C ALA A 22 -11.73 7.04 29.29
N SER A 23 -10.80 6.26 28.76
CA SER A 23 -10.15 6.59 27.48
C SER A 23 -11.25 6.87 26.47
N PRO A 24 -11.20 7.98 25.70
CA PRO A 24 -12.25 8.26 24.75
C PRO A 24 -12.42 7.07 23.83
N GLU A 25 -13.65 6.58 23.69
CA GLU A 25 -13.97 5.45 22.84
C GLU A 25 -13.95 5.93 21.37
N LEU A 26 -13.47 5.07 20.48
CA LEU A 26 -13.43 5.35 19.06
C LEU A 26 -14.54 4.60 18.31
N LEU A 27 -15.07 5.25 17.29
CA LEU A 27 -15.92 4.66 16.28
C LEU A 27 -15.13 4.52 14.98
N PHE A 28 -15.07 3.32 14.43
CA PHE A 28 -14.54 3.06 13.11
C PHE A 28 -15.68 3.02 12.09
N VAL A 29 -15.59 3.83 11.05
CA VAL A 29 -16.56 3.89 9.95
C VAL A 29 -15.85 3.56 8.64
N ARG A 30 -16.45 2.66 7.84
CA ARG A 30 -15.95 2.26 6.53
C ARG A 30 -17.07 2.32 5.48
N TRP A 31 -16.68 2.63 4.23
CA TRP A 31 -17.59 2.67 3.08
C TRP A 31 -16.96 2.00 1.85
N PRO A 32 -17.76 1.62 0.84
CA PRO A 32 -17.23 1.12 -0.43
C PRO A 32 -16.35 2.17 -1.10
N ALA A 33 -15.12 1.79 -1.44
CA ALA A 33 -14.20 2.67 -2.14
C ALA A 33 -14.72 3.04 -3.54
N ASN A 34 -14.67 4.32 -3.88
CA ASN A 34 -14.85 4.77 -5.25
C ASN A 34 -13.48 4.67 -5.96
N PRO A 35 -13.36 3.94 -7.08
CA PRO A 35 -12.07 3.74 -7.76
C PRO A 35 -11.47 5.04 -8.32
N ASP A 36 -12.27 6.10 -8.48
CA ASP A 36 -11.81 7.39 -8.98
C ASP A 36 -11.45 8.38 -7.86
N ALA A 37 -11.72 8.04 -6.59
CA ALA A 37 -11.43 8.90 -5.46
C ALA A 37 -9.95 8.83 -5.06
N VAL A 38 -9.38 9.99 -4.75
CA VAL A 38 -8.06 10.11 -4.09
C VAL A 38 -8.22 10.27 -2.59
N TRP A 39 -9.23 11.01 -2.16
CA TRP A 39 -9.68 11.14 -0.77
C TRP A 39 -11.19 11.37 -0.72
N TYR A 40 -11.69 11.49 0.50
CA TYR A 40 -13.11 11.70 0.75
C TYR A 40 -13.33 12.88 1.68
N SER A 41 -14.47 13.54 1.53
CA SER A 41 -15.06 14.35 2.59
C SER A 41 -16.09 13.48 3.32
N PHE A 42 -15.91 13.30 4.61
CA PHE A 42 -16.79 12.56 5.52
C PHE A 42 -17.52 13.54 6.42
N ARG A 43 -18.80 13.30 6.69
CA ARG A 43 -19.57 14.12 7.63
C ARG A 43 -20.61 13.33 8.38
N ILE A 44 -20.98 13.80 9.59
CA ILE A 44 -22.09 13.29 10.39
C ILE A 44 -23.17 14.36 10.42
N VAL A 45 -24.37 13.99 9.99
CA VAL A 45 -25.54 14.87 9.88
C VAL A 45 -26.74 14.31 10.65
N PRO A 46 -27.47 15.12 11.43
CA PRO A 46 -28.76 14.71 11.96
C PRO A 46 -29.82 14.69 10.86
N VAL A 47 -30.58 13.60 10.79
CA VAL A 47 -31.69 13.41 9.84
C VAL A 47 -32.99 13.29 10.59
N THR A 48 -33.91 14.23 10.36
CA THR A 48 -35.27 14.22 10.94
C THR A 48 -36.28 13.76 9.91
N GLN A 49 -37.42 13.25 10.37
CA GLN A 49 -38.59 12.99 9.52
C GLN A 49 -39.67 14.02 9.82
N HIS A 50 -40.04 14.78 8.80
CA HIS A 50 -41.15 15.74 8.88
C HIS A 50 -42.14 15.49 7.73
N PHE A 51 -43.39 15.20 8.02
CA PHE A 51 -44.45 14.87 7.06
C PHE A 51 -44.03 13.80 6.02
N GLY A 52 -43.33 12.75 6.46
CA GLY A 52 -42.85 11.67 5.58
C GLY A 52 -41.65 12.02 4.70
N ARG A 53 -41.09 13.22 4.82
CA ARG A 53 -39.86 13.64 4.13
C ARG A 53 -38.68 13.62 5.10
N LYS A 54 -37.53 13.13 4.62
CA LYS A 54 -36.27 13.22 5.33
C LYS A 54 -35.71 14.63 5.15
N GLU A 55 -35.41 15.30 6.27
CA GLU A 55 -34.75 16.60 6.30
C GLU A 55 -33.39 16.45 6.97
N MET A 56 -32.35 16.89 6.31
CA MET A 56 -30.97 16.91 6.83
C MET A 56 -30.71 18.24 7.51
N ARG A 57 -30.10 18.20 8.67
CA ARG A 57 -29.62 19.37 9.41
C ARG A 57 -28.15 19.63 9.11
N PRO A 58 -27.61 20.79 9.52
CA PRO A 58 -26.17 21.06 9.43
C PRO A 58 -25.36 19.92 10.07
N PRO A 59 -24.17 19.61 9.52
CA PRO A 59 -23.31 18.57 10.07
C PRO A 59 -22.84 18.95 11.49
N ILE A 60 -22.77 17.95 12.35
CA ILE A 60 -22.16 18.07 13.70
C ILE A 60 -20.66 17.74 13.67
N TYR A 61 -20.22 17.05 12.64
CA TYR A 61 -18.82 16.70 12.37
C TYR A 61 -18.56 16.69 10.87
N GLU A 62 -17.40 17.19 10.45
CA GLU A 62 -16.96 17.11 9.06
C GLU A 62 -15.42 17.02 9.00
N ASP A 63 -14.92 16.04 8.20
CA ASP A 63 -13.52 15.92 7.81
C ASP A 63 -13.43 15.92 6.28
N GLY A 64 -12.80 16.96 5.74
CA GLY A 64 -12.67 17.15 4.28
C GLY A 64 -11.53 16.37 3.63
N HIS A 65 -10.66 15.68 4.40
CA HIS A 65 -9.44 15.05 3.91
C HIS A 65 -9.23 13.64 4.45
N VAL A 66 -10.26 12.80 4.35
CA VAL A 66 -10.13 11.40 4.71
C VAL A 66 -9.49 10.64 3.55
N PHE A 67 -8.27 10.16 3.75
CA PHE A 67 -7.62 9.28 2.79
C PHE A 67 -8.26 7.88 2.85
N ARG A 68 -8.56 7.33 1.65
CA ARG A 68 -9.14 5.99 1.48
C ARG A 68 -10.57 5.90 2.03
N ASP A 69 -11.02 4.70 2.29
CA ASP A 69 -12.42 4.33 2.48
C ASP A 69 -12.85 4.18 3.94
N SER A 70 -12.13 4.81 4.87
CA SER A 70 -12.42 4.66 6.30
C SER A 70 -11.90 5.81 7.15
N VAL A 71 -12.55 6.01 8.30
CA VAL A 71 -12.19 7.04 9.29
C VAL A 71 -12.42 6.51 10.70
N MET A 72 -11.65 7.01 11.66
CA MET A 72 -11.94 6.89 13.09
C MET A 72 -12.34 8.24 13.65
N ILE A 73 -13.38 8.25 14.48
CA ILE A 73 -13.89 9.42 15.16
C ILE A 73 -14.11 9.10 16.64
N GLU A 74 -14.12 10.11 17.49
CA GLU A 74 -14.48 9.94 18.89
C GLU A 74 -15.97 9.66 19.04
N LYS A 75 -16.31 8.67 19.86
CA LYS A 75 -17.69 8.31 20.17
C LYS A 75 -18.44 9.45 20.85
N GLU A 76 -17.75 10.27 21.63
CA GLU A 76 -18.31 11.47 22.28
C GLU A 76 -19.03 12.40 21.29
N ILE A 77 -18.55 12.51 20.03
CA ILE A 77 -19.21 13.31 18.98
C ILE A 77 -20.65 12.86 18.74
N THR A 78 -20.90 11.55 18.83
CA THR A 78 -22.25 11.00 18.66
C THR A 78 -23.04 10.96 19.95
N ASP A 79 -22.42 10.66 21.08
CA ASP A 79 -23.06 10.48 22.38
C ASP A 79 -23.47 11.80 23.01
N SER A 80 -22.75 12.89 22.73
CA SER A 80 -23.08 14.23 23.20
C SER A 80 -24.22 14.90 22.43
N TYR A 81 -24.68 14.32 21.34
CA TYR A 81 -25.76 14.88 20.53
C TYR A 81 -27.13 14.65 21.18
N ASP A 82 -27.73 15.71 21.68
CA ASP A 82 -29.07 15.72 22.32
C ASP A 82 -30.18 16.30 21.39
N GLY A 83 -29.81 16.65 20.15
CA GLY A 83 -30.73 17.24 19.18
C GLY A 83 -31.70 16.21 18.56
N PRO A 84 -32.73 16.68 17.85
CA PRO A 84 -33.71 15.80 17.22
C PRO A 84 -33.18 15.09 15.97
N GLY A 85 -33.63 13.85 15.76
CA GLY A 85 -33.29 13.07 14.58
C GLY A 85 -32.34 11.92 14.85
N ILE A 86 -31.96 11.23 13.79
CA ILE A 86 -31.00 10.13 13.82
C ILE A 86 -29.70 10.63 13.21
N LEU A 87 -28.58 10.39 13.86
CA LEU A 87 -27.26 10.69 13.32
C LEU A 87 -26.94 9.74 12.16
N CYS A 88 -26.58 10.31 11.03
CA CYS A 88 -26.21 9.58 9.82
C CYS A 88 -24.87 10.08 9.31
N CYS A 89 -24.05 9.17 8.79
CA CYS A 89 -22.85 9.55 8.05
C CYS A 89 -23.13 9.68 6.55
N GLN A 90 -22.34 10.51 5.90
CA GLN A 90 -22.30 10.69 4.46
C GLN A 90 -20.86 10.87 4.01
N VAL A 91 -20.54 10.41 2.81
CA VAL A 91 -19.24 10.57 2.18
C VAL A 91 -19.38 11.17 0.78
N LYS A 92 -18.39 11.95 0.38
CA LYS A 92 -18.28 12.57 -0.94
C LYS A 92 -16.88 12.27 -1.46
N ALA A 93 -16.78 11.72 -2.65
CA ALA A 93 -15.52 11.38 -3.29
C ALA A 93 -14.88 12.60 -3.95
N ILE A 94 -13.57 12.74 -3.82
CA ILE A 94 -12.74 13.81 -4.37
C ILE A 94 -11.71 13.18 -5.32
N GLY A 95 -11.59 13.74 -6.51
CA GLY A 95 -10.69 13.28 -7.57
C GLY A 95 -9.24 13.74 -7.39
N LEU A 96 -8.41 13.32 -8.33
CA LEU A 96 -6.97 13.63 -8.33
C LEU A 96 -6.68 15.13 -8.54
N ASP A 97 -7.60 15.86 -9.15
CA ASP A 97 -7.56 17.32 -9.34
C ASP A 97 -8.07 18.12 -8.13
N GLY A 98 -8.47 17.44 -7.06
CA GLY A 98 -9.06 18.06 -5.87
C GLY A 98 -10.53 18.44 -6.00
N GLN A 99 -11.16 18.12 -7.13
CA GLN A 99 -12.59 18.42 -7.35
C GLN A 99 -13.47 17.26 -6.88
N SER A 100 -14.69 17.60 -6.47
CA SER A 100 -15.71 16.60 -6.13
C SER A 100 -16.12 15.82 -7.36
N ILE A 101 -15.93 14.50 -7.36
CA ILE A 101 -16.36 13.60 -8.42
C ILE A 101 -17.71 12.92 -8.11
N SER A 102 -18.23 13.13 -6.90
CA SER A 102 -19.58 12.70 -6.52
C SER A 102 -20.28 13.76 -5.68
N ALA A 103 -21.61 13.68 -5.60
CA ALA A 103 -22.36 14.29 -4.49
C ALA A 103 -22.10 13.51 -3.18
N TYR A 104 -22.56 14.06 -2.05
CA TYR A 104 -22.62 13.27 -0.82
C TYR A 104 -23.53 12.05 -1.01
N SER A 105 -23.11 10.92 -0.47
CA SER A 105 -23.87 9.67 -0.46
C SER A 105 -25.23 9.84 0.21
N ALA A 106 -26.16 8.91 -0.01
CA ALA A 106 -27.34 8.79 0.83
C ALA A 106 -26.94 8.65 2.31
N PRO A 107 -27.68 9.28 3.25
CA PRO A 107 -27.36 9.21 4.67
C PRO A 107 -27.53 7.78 5.20
N VAL A 108 -26.49 7.27 5.85
CA VAL A 108 -26.50 5.95 6.52
C VAL A 108 -26.47 6.17 8.02
N PRO A 109 -27.42 5.59 8.80
CA PRO A 109 -27.41 5.71 10.26
C PRO A 109 -26.10 5.27 10.86
N MET A 110 -25.54 6.07 11.80
CA MET A 110 -24.29 5.77 12.50
C MET A 110 -24.34 4.42 13.21
N GLU A 111 -25.45 4.06 13.81
CA GLU A 111 -25.70 2.75 14.42
C GLU A 111 -25.44 1.55 13.49
N LYS A 112 -25.58 1.76 12.15
CA LYS A 112 -25.33 0.73 11.12
C LYS A 112 -23.97 0.85 10.46
N ALA A 113 -23.41 2.05 10.46
CA ALA A 113 -22.18 2.35 9.74
C ALA A 113 -20.92 2.25 10.60
N ALA A 114 -21.06 2.49 11.91
CA ALA A 114 -19.96 2.57 12.85
C ALA A 114 -19.76 1.26 13.61
N GLN A 115 -18.50 0.93 13.87
CA GLN A 115 -18.05 -0.13 14.76
C GLN A 115 -17.33 0.50 15.94
N GLU A 116 -17.71 0.17 17.16
CA GLU A 116 -16.96 0.57 18.36
C GLU A 116 -15.59 -0.13 18.38
N MET A 117 -14.57 0.62 18.78
CA MET A 117 -13.22 0.12 18.92
C MET A 117 -12.92 -0.11 20.40
N GLU A 118 -12.32 -1.26 20.71
CA GLU A 118 -11.94 -1.63 22.07
C GLU A 118 -10.73 -0.85 22.60
N ARG A 119 -9.93 -0.27 21.69
CA ARG A 119 -8.67 0.39 22.01
C ARG A 119 -8.59 1.77 21.36
N TYR A 120 -8.04 2.74 22.07
CA TYR A 120 -7.68 4.04 21.47
C TYR A 120 -6.32 3.89 20.77
N ALA A 121 -6.35 3.34 19.58
CA ALA A 121 -5.16 3.03 18.78
C ALA A 121 -5.46 3.14 17.28
N PRO A 122 -4.46 3.44 16.43
CA PRO A 122 -4.60 3.33 14.99
C PRO A 122 -5.02 1.92 14.59
N LYS A 123 -5.81 1.79 13.51
CA LYS A 123 -6.25 0.48 12.99
C LYS A 123 -5.42 0.12 11.77
N ILE A 124 -4.76 -1.02 11.80
CA ILE A 124 -4.03 -1.56 10.64
C ILE A 124 -5.01 -1.85 9.51
N ARG A 125 -4.67 -1.44 8.28
CA ARG A 125 -5.51 -1.62 7.08
C ARG A 125 -5.21 -2.88 6.30
N VAL A 126 -3.97 -3.34 6.36
CA VAL A 126 -3.46 -4.43 5.53
C VAL A 126 -3.06 -5.59 6.40
N LYS A 127 -3.49 -6.78 5.99
CA LYS A 127 -3.06 -8.05 6.54
C LYS A 127 -2.36 -8.84 5.45
N TYR A 128 -1.05 -8.97 5.57
CA TYR A 128 -0.24 -9.80 4.70
C TYR A 128 -0.60 -11.28 4.92
N HIS A 129 -0.46 -12.12 3.90
CA HIS A 129 -0.87 -13.53 3.87
C HIS A 129 -2.37 -13.83 3.81
N GLU A 130 -3.26 -12.88 4.06
CA GLU A 130 -4.71 -13.12 3.93
C GLU A 130 -5.19 -13.11 2.47
N GLN A 131 -4.40 -12.56 1.55
CA GLN A 131 -4.73 -12.42 0.14
C GLN A 131 -3.97 -13.44 -0.69
N ASN A 132 -4.64 -14.50 -1.15
CA ASN A 132 -4.09 -15.60 -1.99
C ASN A 132 -2.65 -16.07 -1.64
N GLY A 133 -2.12 -15.73 -0.47
CA GLY A 133 -0.77 -16.04 -0.03
C GLY A 133 0.34 -15.16 -0.62
N THR A 134 0.00 -14.07 -1.32
CA THR A 134 1.01 -13.11 -1.83
C THR A 134 1.48 -12.19 -0.72
N VAL A 135 2.80 -11.96 -0.66
CA VAL A 135 3.46 -11.05 0.29
C VAL A 135 4.43 -10.12 -0.43
N LEU A 136 4.78 -9.01 0.23
CA LEU A 136 5.73 -8.01 -0.27
C LEU A 136 7.06 -8.12 0.47
N LEU A 137 8.16 -8.25 -0.26
CA LEU A 137 9.50 -8.18 0.32
C LEU A 137 9.84 -6.76 0.83
N TYR A 138 9.28 -5.74 0.16
CA TYR A 138 9.35 -4.33 0.55
C TYR A 138 7.97 -3.85 1.01
N PRO A 139 7.62 -4.02 2.30
CA PRO A 139 6.27 -3.74 2.78
C PRO A 139 5.93 -2.25 2.78
N ALA A 140 4.63 -1.95 2.66
CA ALA A 140 4.05 -0.67 3.00
C ALA A 140 3.12 -0.85 4.20
N TYR A 141 3.39 -0.13 5.28
CA TYR A 141 2.66 -0.23 6.55
C TYR A 141 1.56 0.82 6.58
N SER A 142 0.33 0.40 6.31
CA SER A 142 -0.80 1.31 6.16
C SER A 142 -1.82 1.14 7.29
N PHE A 143 -2.36 2.27 7.76
CA PHE A 143 -3.26 2.30 8.91
C PHE A 143 -4.32 3.41 8.79
N VAL A 144 -5.32 3.37 9.65
CA VAL A 144 -6.32 4.43 9.83
C VAL A 144 -5.90 5.31 11.00
N LYS A 145 -5.89 6.62 10.77
CA LYS A 145 -5.53 7.63 11.79
C LYS A 145 -6.51 7.63 12.94
N ILE A 146 -6.02 8.02 14.12
CA ILE A 146 -6.85 8.34 15.29
C ILE A 146 -6.94 9.87 15.48
N PRO A 147 -8.00 10.38 16.10
CA PRO A 147 -8.09 11.78 16.52
C PRO A 147 -6.91 12.20 17.41
N HIS A 148 -6.62 13.50 17.46
CA HIS A 148 -5.57 14.14 18.28
C HIS A 148 -4.13 13.73 17.97
N ALA A 149 -3.87 12.74 17.13
CA ALA A 149 -2.51 12.43 16.68
C ALA A 149 -2.13 13.31 15.49
N VAL A 150 -0.98 13.99 15.56
CA VAL A 150 -0.42 14.81 14.48
C VAL A 150 0.65 14.06 13.68
N SER A 151 1.25 13.04 14.28
CA SER A 151 2.18 12.13 13.64
C SER A 151 2.00 10.71 14.19
N TYR A 152 2.67 9.75 13.55
CA TYR A 152 2.54 8.35 13.88
C TYR A 152 3.90 7.70 13.92
N GLU A 153 4.13 6.87 14.94
CA GLU A 153 5.29 6.04 15.05
C GLU A 153 4.96 4.62 14.63
N VAL A 154 5.62 4.14 13.58
CA VAL A 154 5.58 2.75 13.14
C VAL A 154 6.79 2.04 13.73
N GLU A 155 6.56 0.92 14.39
CA GLU A 155 7.57 0.06 14.97
C GLU A 155 7.59 -1.29 14.27
N ILE A 156 8.78 -1.75 13.90
CA ILE A 156 8.99 -3.10 13.36
C ILE A 156 9.87 -3.86 14.35
N THR A 157 9.48 -5.09 14.63
CA THR A 157 10.16 -5.97 15.60
C THR A 157 10.51 -7.31 14.95
N ASP A 158 11.58 -7.96 15.43
CA ASP A 158 12.00 -9.31 14.99
C ASP A 158 11.33 -10.45 15.79
N GLU A 159 10.67 -10.11 16.91
CA GLU A 159 9.81 -11.00 17.68
C GLU A 159 8.46 -10.30 17.93
N GLU A 160 7.44 -11.07 18.35
CA GLU A 160 6.15 -10.49 18.72
C GLU A 160 6.35 -9.51 19.91
N PRO A 161 5.81 -8.29 19.83
CA PRO A 161 5.98 -7.31 20.90
C PRO A 161 5.48 -7.83 22.24
N GLU A 162 6.32 -7.74 23.27
CA GLU A 162 6.07 -8.24 24.64
C GLU A 162 5.04 -7.41 25.40
N ASN A 163 4.70 -6.22 24.92
CA ASN A 163 3.83 -5.26 25.58
C ASN A 163 2.65 -4.85 24.68
N PRO A 164 1.73 -5.76 24.32
CA PRO A 164 0.68 -5.50 23.32
C PRO A 164 -0.30 -4.39 23.72
N ASP A 165 -0.48 -4.14 25.05
CA ASP A 165 -1.41 -3.13 25.57
C ASP A 165 -0.71 -1.86 26.06
N GLY A 166 0.61 -1.78 25.89
CA GLY A 166 1.42 -0.67 26.35
C GLY A 166 1.50 0.50 25.38
N CYS A 167 2.14 1.58 25.84
CA CYS A 167 2.58 2.69 25.01
C CYS A 167 4.11 2.76 24.87
N GLU A 168 4.85 1.91 25.57
CA GLU A 168 6.31 1.88 25.48
C GLU A 168 6.77 1.10 24.23
N PRO A 169 7.95 1.44 23.67
CA PRO A 169 8.54 0.66 22.59
C PRO A 169 8.85 -0.78 23.02
N SER A 170 8.78 -1.72 22.06
CA SER A 170 9.23 -3.10 22.29
C SER A 170 10.75 -3.19 22.45
N VAL A 171 11.22 -4.13 23.29
CA VAL A 171 12.66 -4.46 23.39
C VAL A 171 13.17 -5.18 22.12
N HIS A 172 12.25 -5.75 21.30
CA HIS A 172 12.54 -6.43 20.04
C HIS A 172 12.51 -5.49 18.81
N ARG A 173 12.51 -4.17 19.03
CA ARG A 173 12.47 -3.18 17.96
C ARG A 173 13.74 -3.23 17.11
N ILE A 174 13.56 -3.45 15.79
CA ILE A 174 14.62 -3.39 14.78
C ILE A 174 14.54 -2.14 13.89
N LEU A 175 13.36 -1.50 13.80
CA LEU A 175 13.17 -0.26 13.06
C LEU A 175 12.09 0.60 13.69
N GLN A 176 12.31 1.91 13.62
CA GLN A 176 11.34 2.97 13.95
C GLN A 176 11.19 3.90 12.75
N GLY A 177 9.96 4.18 12.36
CA GLY A 177 9.62 5.22 11.39
C GLY A 177 8.60 6.21 11.97
N ILE A 178 8.82 7.50 11.76
CA ILE A 178 7.84 8.54 12.14
C ILE A 178 7.28 9.15 10.86
N VAL A 179 5.95 9.17 10.75
CA VAL A 179 5.23 9.66 9.57
C VAL A 179 4.08 10.58 9.96
N THR A 180 3.72 11.50 9.08
CA THR A 180 2.55 12.38 9.22
C THR A 180 1.36 11.92 8.36
N ILE A 181 1.63 11.05 7.40
CA ILE A 181 0.62 10.38 6.57
C ILE A 181 0.32 8.99 7.13
N PRO A 182 -0.83 8.38 6.83
CA PRO A 182 -1.21 7.09 7.42
C PRO A 182 -0.53 5.89 6.74
N GLU A 183 0.75 6.04 6.41
CA GLU A 183 1.52 5.01 5.72
C GLU A 183 3.03 5.23 5.86
N LEU A 184 3.77 4.13 6.03
CA LEU A 184 5.23 4.09 5.94
C LEU A 184 5.62 3.07 4.86
N PHE A 185 6.44 3.51 3.88
CA PHE A 185 7.08 2.62 2.91
C PHE A 185 8.40 2.13 3.48
N ASP A 186 8.60 0.82 3.48
CA ASP A 186 9.87 0.24 3.88
C ASP A 186 10.81 0.15 2.66
N GLU A 187 11.95 0.79 2.79
CA GLU A 187 12.97 0.78 1.74
C GLU A 187 13.92 -0.42 1.84
N LEU A 188 13.82 -1.19 2.93
CA LEU A 188 14.64 -2.36 3.17
C LEU A 188 13.85 -3.66 2.93
N PRO A 189 14.48 -4.69 2.38
CA PRO A 189 13.83 -5.98 2.23
C PRO A 189 13.61 -6.62 3.61
N ARG A 190 12.40 -7.08 3.87
CA ARG A 190 12.03 -7.79 5.10
C ARG A 190 12.00 -9.28 4.84
N GLN A 191 13.16 -9.92 4.93
CA GLN A 191 13.30 -11.38 4.87
C GLN A 191 13.07 -11.99 6.27
N GLY A 192 12.46 -13.17 6.31
CA GLY A 192 12.11 -13.84 7.55
C GLY A 192 10.76 -13.44 8.09
N THR A 193 10.59 -13.55 9.40
CA THR A 193 9.37 -13.16 10.11
C THR A 193 9.60 -11.88 10.89
N VAL A 194 8.73 -10.90 10.69
CA VAL A 194 8.72 -9.64 11.44
C VAL A 194 7.30 -9.29 11.86
N TRP A 195 7.17 -8.46 12.88
CA TRP A 195 5.90 -7.85 13.29
C TRP A 195 6.00 -6.35 13.15
N TRP A 196 4.88 -5.71 12.93
CA TRP A 196 4.81 -4.26 12.95
C TRP A 196 3.55 -3.78 13.65
N ARG A 197 3.64 -2.61 14.26
CA ARG A 197 2.52 -1.92 14.88
C ARG A 197 2.72 -0.42 14.78
N VAL A 198 1.68 0.35 15.12
CA VAL A 198 1.69 1.81 15.00
C VAL A 198 1.00 2.45 16.19
N ARG A 199 1.47 3.62 16.61
CA ARG A 199 0.80 4.48 17.60
C ARG A 199 0.72 5.92 17.12
N GLY A 200 -0.25 6.69 17.67
CA GLY A 200 -0.32 8.13 17.49
C GLY A 200 0.67 8.88 18.35
N LEU A 201 1.11 10.04 17.89
CA LEU A 201 1.93 10.98 18.63
C LEU A 201 1.29 12.39 18.59
N ASP A 202 1.34 13.11 19.71
CA ASP A 202 0.92 14.50 19.83
C ASP A 202 1.96 15.48 19.27
N GLU A 203 1.69 16.77 19.40
CA GLU A 203 2.59 17.86 18.96
C GLU A 203 3.96 17.86 19.67
N ASN A 204 4.06 17.27 20.86
CA ASN A 204 5.28 17.17 21.64
C ASN A 204 6.01 15.84 21.42
N GLY A 205 5.47 14.93 20.58
CA GLY A 205 5.96 13.58 20.36
C GLY A 205 5.57 12.61 21.46
N GLY A 206 4.66 12.99 22.35
CA GLY A 206 4.08 12.09 23.36
C GLY A 206 3.06 11.13 22.74
N PRO A 207 2.89 9.92 23.33
CA PRO A 207 1.95 8.93 22.80
C PRO A 207 0.50 9.40 22.97
N VAL A 208 -0.30 9.28 21.91
CA VAL A 208 -1.75 9.42 21.90
C VAL A 208 -2.35 8.02 21.84
N GLY A 209 -2.99 7.61 22.92
CA GLY A 209 -3.51 6.26 23.05
C GLY A 209 -2.41 5.21 23.24
N VAL A 210 -2.67 4.01 22.75
CA VAL A 210 -1.77 2.84 22.88
C VAL A 210 -1.32 2.38 21.49
N TRP A 211 -0.41 1.39 21.44
CA TRP A 211 -0.05 0.72 20.20
C TRP A 211 -1.27 -0.01 19.59
N SER A 212 -1.34 -0.05 18.26
CA SER A 212 -2.24 -0.95 17.56
C SER A 212 -1.93 -2.41 17.91
N GLU A 213 -2.83 -3.33 17.59
CA GLU A 213 -2.45 -4.74 17.49
C GLU A 213 -1.25 -4.88 16.56
N ALA A 214 -0.38 -5.83 16.85
CA ALA A 214 0.76 -6.13 15.99
C ALA A 214 0.31 -7.03 14.84
N GLU A 215 0.78 -6.70 13.63
CA GLU A 215 0.57 -7.50 12.42
C GLU A 215 1.83 -8.24 12.07
N LYS A 216 1.70 -9.54 11.81
CA LYS A 216 2.80 -10.43 11.45
C LYS A 216 3.00 -10.46 9.94
N ILE A 217 4.23 -10.28 9.48
CA ILE A 217 4.65 -10.47 8.09
C ILE A 217 5.61 -11.66 8.03
N VAL A 218 5.35 -12.59 7.12
CA VAL A 218 6.20 -13.78 6.93
C VAL A 218 6.70 -13.79 5.49
N ASN A 219 7.99 -13.49 5.33
CA ASN A 219 8.72 -13.54 4.07
C ASN A 219 9.90 -14.52 4.23
N ASP A 220 9.62 -15.68 4.81
CA ASP A 220 10.67 -16.65 5.11
C ASP A 220 11.06 -17.42 3.83
N PRO A 221 12.34 -17.38 3.41
CA PRO A 221 12.83 -18.20 2.31
C PRO A 221 12.56 -19.70 2.50
N ALA A 222 12.43 -20.18 3.73
CA ALA A 222 12.12 -21.58 4.04
C ALA A 222 10.67 -22.00 3.70
N GLU A 223 9.77 -21.05 3.42
CA GLU A 223 8.38 -21.36 3.02
C GLU A 223 8.24 -21.93 1.59
N ASN A 224 9.35 -22.10 0.87
CA ASN A 224 9.39 -22.73 -0.47
C ASN A 224 8.47 -22.06 -1.49
N TRP A 225 8.63 -20.77 -1.71
CA TRP A 225 7.94 -20.01 -2.74
C TRP A 225 8.18 -20.60 -4.14
N GLU A 226 7.14 -20.98 -4.86
CA GLU A 226 7.30 -21.46 -6.24
C GLU A 226 7.52 -20.31 -7.23
N THR A 227 6.86 -19.17 -7.00
CA THR A 227 6.86 -18.05 -7.94
C THR A 227 7.21 -16.75 -7.25
N GLY A 228 8.21 -16.04 -7.81
CA GLY A 228 8.56 -14.68 -7.43
C GLY A 228 8.10 -13.65 -8.47
N ILE A 229 7.97 -12.40 -8.06
CA ILE A 229 7.72 -11.23 -8.92
C ILE A 229 8.84 -10.23 -8.67
N LEU A 230 9.47 -9.74 -9.75
CA LEU A 230 10.53 -8.74 -9.71
C LEU A 230 10.20 -7.60 -10.68
N GLY A 231 10.20 -6.36 -10.20
CA GLY A 231 9.92 -5.20 -11.03
C GLY A 231 9.93 -3.88 -10.28
N ASP A 232 9.36 -2.89 -10.92
CA ASP A 232 9.20 -1.52 -10.43
C ASP A 232 7.84 -1.32 -9.70
N SER A 233 7.36 -0.06 -9.60
CA SER A 233 6.08 0.28 -8.94
C SER A 233 4.86 -0.41 -9.57
N ILE A 234 4.89 -0.72 -10.86
CA ILE A 234 3.77 -1.41 -11.52
C ILE A 234 3.61 -2.82 -10.95
N SER A 235 4.70 -3.50 -10.65
CA SER A 235 4.72 -4.84 -10.05
C SER A 235 4.66 -4.82 -8.52
N HIS A 236 5.30 -3.82 -7.88
CA HIS A 236 5.24 -3.67 -6.43
C HIS A 236 3.80 -3.49 -5.94
N GLY A 237 3.02 -2.70 -6.68
CA GLY A 237 1.61 -2.44 -6.41
C GLY A 237 1.34 -0.97 -6.16
N GLY A 238 0.05 -0.68 -5.98
CA GLY A 238 -0.45 0.67 -5.91
C GLY A 238 -0.96 1.16 -7.28
N GLY A 239 -1.75 2.19 -7.21
CA GLY A 239 -2.30 2.89 -8.36
C GLY A 239 -1.91 4.36 -8.32
N ARG A 240 -2.92 5.23 -8.42
CA ARG A 240 -2.74 6.68 -8.27
C ARG A 240 -2.21 7.07 -6.87
N MET A 241 -1.93 8.35 -6.66
CA MET A 241 -1.20 8.89 -5.50
C MET A 241 -1.72 8.46 -4.10
N SER A 242 -3.00 8.10 -3.96
CA SER A 242 -3.58 7.68 -2.67
C SER A 242 -3.59 6.16 -2.44
N TYR A 243 -3.21 5.37 -3.43
CA TYR A 243 -3.21 3.92 -3.36
C TYR A 243 -1.78 3.37 -3.47
N SER A 244 -1.37 2.66 -2.45
CA SER A 244 -0.04 2.12 -2.27
C SER A 244 0.03 0.61 -2.50
N PRO A 245 1.22 0.01 -2.44
CA PRO A 245 1.38 -1.44 -2.42
C PRO A 245 0.55 -2.15 -1.35
N ALA A 246 0.20 -1.45 -0.27
CA ALA A 246 -0.69 -1.97 0.77
C ALA A 246 -2.17 -2.07 0.33
N ASP A 247 -2.57 -1.43 -0.75
CA ASP A 247 -3.93 -1.52 -1.28
C ASP A 247 -4.00 -2.66 -2.32
N TRP A 248 -4.24 -3.87 -1.87
CA TRP A 248 -4.21 -5.09 -2.66
C TRP A 248 -4.94 -5.05 -4.00
N PRO A 249 -6.15 -4.48 -4.14
CA PRO A 249 -6.83 -4.39 -5.44
C PRO A 249 -6.05 -3.60 -6.50
N TYR A 250 -5.04 -2.81 -6.10
CA TYR A 250 -4.14 -2.08 -6.98
C TYR A 250 -2.82 -2.82 -7.24
N ASN A 251 -2.77 -4.12 -6.92
CA ASN A 251 -1.67 -5.01 -7.24
C ASN A 251 -2.18 -6.14 -8.13
N TYR A 252 -1.54 -6.38 -9.28
CA TYR A 252 -1.97 -7.48 -10.15
C TYR A 252 -1.76 -8.86 -9.51
N ALA A 253 -0.84 -8.99 -8.57
CA ALA A 253 -0.63 -10.21 -7.81
C ALA A 253 -1.84 -10.59 -6.94
N TYR A 254 -2.68 -9.63 -6.54
CA TYR A 254 -3.94 -9.87 -5.86
C TYR A 254 -4.91 -10.75 -6.65
N TYR A 255 -4.83 -10.68 -7.98
CA TYR A 255 -5.73 -11.41 -8.90
C TYR A 255 -5.14 -12.73 -9.41
N LEU A 256 -3.96 -13.14 -8.93
CA LEU A 256 -3.35 -14.43 -9.30
C LEU A 256 -4.02 -15.58 -8.54
N ASP A 257 -4.12 -16.74 -9.20
CA ASP A 257 -4.67 -17.96 -8.62
C ASP A 257 -3.63 -18.78 -7.82
N PHE A 258 -2.45 -18.20 -7.59
CA PHE A 258 -1.33 -18.81 -6.89
C PHE A 258 -0.58 -17.78 -6.04
N PRO A 259 0.05 -18.22 -4.91
CA PRO A 259 0.83 -17.34 -4.06
C PRO A 259 2.13 -16.90 -4.72
N THR A 260 2.59 -15.70 -4.38
CA THR A 260 3.86 -15.15 -4.86
C THR A 260 4.62 -14.43 -3.76
N ILE A 261 5.95 -14.49 -3.81
CA ILE A 261 6.79 -13.51 -3.12
C ILE A 261 7.06 -12.34 -4.08
N ASN A 262 6.52 -11.18 -3.76
CA ASN A 262 6.70 -9.97 -4.56
C ASN A 262 7.94 -9.20 -4.08
N MET A 263 8.99 -9.27 -4.86
CA MET A 263 10.32 -8.67 -4.62
C MET A 263 10.47 -7.34 -5.36
N SER A 264 9.37 -6.78 -5.89
CA SER A 264 9.39 -5.52 -6.62
C SER A 264 9.55 -4.34 -5.67
N ARG A 265 10.16 -3.25 -6.15
CA ARG A 265 10.32 -2.01 -5.39
C ARG A 265 9.97 -0.80 -6.27
N SER A 266 9.14 0.08 -5.74
CA SER A 266 8.73 1.30 -6.45
C SER A 266 9.92 2.20 -6.78
N GLY A 267 9.93 2.72 -8.01
CA GLY A 267 10.99 3.60 -8.50
C GLY A 267 12.17 2.90 -9.17
N ASP A 268 12.29 1.58 -9.06
CA ASP A 268 13.42 0.85 -9.65
C ASP A 268 13.47 0.99 -11.16
N LYS A 269 14.69 1.06 -11.67
CA LYS A 269 15.07 0.85 -13.05
C LYS A 269 15.65 -0.54 -13.24
N THR A 270 15.90 -0.95 -14.47
CA THR A 270 16.44 -2.30 -14.74
C THR A 270 17.81 -2.56 -14.12
N GLU A 271 18.68 -1.54 -14.07
CA GLU A 271 19.96 -1.61 -13.36
C GLU A 271 19.80 -1.81 -11.84
N ASP A 272 18.74 -1.30 -11.24
CA ASP A 272 18.42 -1.53 -9.81
C ASP A 272 17.97 -2.97 -9.57
N LEU A 273 17.15 -3.52 -10.47
CA LEU A 273 16.74 -4.93 -10.41
C LEU A 273 17.95 -5.86 -10.47
N LEU A 274 18.91 -5.58 -11.38
CA LEU A 274 20.16 -6.33 -11.48
C LEU A 274 21.00 -6.24 -10.21
N ARG A 275 21.14 -5.05 -9.65
CA ARG A 275 21.98 -4.81 -8.47
C ARG A 275 21.49 -5.56 -7.24
N ARG A 276 20.16 -5.63 -7.02
CA ARG A 276 19.59 -6.27 -5.83
C ARG A 276 19.21 -7.73 -6.04
N PHE A 277 19.35 -8.28 -7.24
CA PHE A 277 18.92 -9.64 -7.57
C PHE A 277 19.49 -10.71 -6.62
N ASP A 278 20.79 -10.68 -6.37
CA ASP A 278 21.45 -11.73 -5.58
C ASP A 278 21.00 -11.72 -4.12
N ALA A 279 20.74 -10.53 -3.56
CA ALA A 279 20.28 -10.38 -2.18
C ALA A 279 18.79 -10.67 -2.00
N ASP A 280 17.97 -10.26 -2.97
CA ASP A 280 16.51 -10.27 -2.84
C ASP A 280 15.86 -11.53 -3.44
N VAL A 281 16.47 -12.10 -4.50
CA VAL A 281 15.83 -13.18 -5.26
C VAL A 281 16.42 -14.54 -4.90
N LEU A 282 17.76 -14.69 -4.91
CA LEU A 282 18.40 -15.98 -4.74
C LEU A 282 18.05 -16.68 -3.42
N PRO A 283 17.91 -15.99 -2.26
CA PRO A 283 17.58 -16.65 -1.00
C PRO A 283 16.25 -17.41 -1.02
N PHE A 284 15.29 -16.97 -1.83
CA PHE A 284 13.95 -17.58 -1.88
C PHE A 284 13.87 -18.83 -2.76
N HIS A 285 14.89 -19.13 -3.55
CA HIS A 285 14.95 -20.34 -4.38
C HIS A 285 13.70 -20.57 -5.24
N VAL A 286 13.05 -19.49 -5.70
CA VAL A 286 11.84 -19.57 -6.52
C VAL A 286 12.12 -20.36 -7.80
N ARG A 287 11.16 -21.15 -8.23
CA ARG A 287 11.27 -21.90 -9.49
C ARG A 287 11.03 -21.01 -10.70
N TYR A 288 10.13 -20.05 -10.58
CA TYR A 288 9.76 -19.11 -11.63
C TYR A 288 9.89 -17.67 -11.13
N LEU A 289 10.39 -16.78 -11.98
CA LEU A 289 10.45 -15.35 -11.69
C LEU A 289 9.73 -14.57 -12.79
N LEU A 290 8.62 -13.91 -12.44
CA LEU A 290 7.91 -12.98 -13.32
C LEU A 290 8.63 -11.64 -13.26
N ILE A 291 9.16 -11.14 -14.39
CA ILE A 291 10.00 -9.94 -14.44
C ILE A 291 9.32 -8.88 -15.29
N MET A 292 9.08 -7.69 -14.73
CA MET A 292 8.64 -6.49 -15.44
C MET A 292 9.55 -5.31 -15.06
N GLY A 293 10.23 -4.73 -16.03
CA GLY A 293 11.11 -3.59 -15.81
C GLY A 293 11.35 -2.79 -17.09
N GLY A 294 11.74 -1.52 -16.92
CA GLY A 294 12.06 -0.62 -18.02
C GLY A 294 11.18 0.62 -18.12
N THR A 295 10.00 0.64 -17.50
CA THR A 295 9.12 1.82 -17.50
C THR A 295 9.86 3.08 -17.06
N ASN A 296 10.58 3.01 -15.95
CA ASN A 296 11.31 4.16 -15.40
C ASN A 296 12.54 4.54 -16.21
N ASN A 297 13.22 3.58 -16.86
CA ASN A 297 14.31 3.86 -17.78
C ASN A 297 13.80 4.66 -18.99
N LEU A 298 12.85 4.07 -19.70
CA LEU A 298 12.42 4.55 -21.02
C LEU A 298 11.66 5.89 -20.95
N ARG A 299 10.78 6.06 -19.95
CA ARG A 299 10.09 7.34 -19.76
C ARG A 299 11.05 8.49 -19.38
N CYS A 300 12.20 8.17 -18.78
CA CYS A 300 13.23 9.14 -18.39
C CYS A 300 14.35 9.29 -19.43
N GLY A 301 14.21 8.75 -20.64
CA GLY A 301 15.15 8.94 -21.75
C GLY A 301 16.21 7.85 -21.89
N GLY A 302 16.11 6.74 -21.15
CA GLY A 302 16.90 5.54 -21.40
C GLY A 302 16.52 4.87 -22.72
N THR A 303 17.40 4.06 -23.26
CA THR A 303 17.23 3.40 -24.55
C THR A 303 16.70 1.97 -24.41
N ALA A 304 16.06 1.45 -25.45
CA ALA A 304 15.63 0.07 -25.50
C ALA A 304 16.81 -0.90 -25.39
N GLU A 305 17.94 -0.56 -26.00
CA GLU A 305 19.15 -1.36 -25.99
C GLU A 305 19.69 -1.55 -24.56
N GLU A 306 19.71 -0.49 -23.72
CA GLU A 306 20.11 -0.56 -22.32
C GLU A 306 19.16 -1.47 -21.53
N VAL A 307 17.85 -1.27 -21.65
CA VAL A 307 16.83 -2.08 -20.95
C VAL A 307 16.90 -3.55 -21.38
N ILE A 308 17.05 -3.84 -22.68
CA ILE A 308 17.17 -5.21 -23.20
C ILE A 308 18.43 -5.87 -22.65
N SER A 309 19.56 -5.17 -22.65
CA SER A 309 20.81 -5.70 -22.10
C SER A 309 20.69 -6.08 -20.62
N ASP A 310 20.03 -5.24 -19.82
CA ASP A 310 19.78 -5.53 -18.40
C ASP A 310 18.82 -6.73 -18.21
N LEU A 311 17.75 -6.80 -19.02
CA LEU A 311 16.83 -7.93 -18.99
C LEU A 311 17.48 -9.25 -19.43
N GLU A 312 18.40 -9.23 -20.40
CA GLU A 312 19.22 -10.38 -20.79
C GLU A 312 20.12 -10.82 -19.63
N ALA A 313 20.78 -9.89 -18.97
CA ALA A 313 21.61 -10.17 -17.79
C ALA A 313 20.78 -10.74 -16.62
N LEU A 314 19.57 -10.22 -16.38
CA LEU A 314 18.62 -10.78 -15.39
C LEU A 314 18.22 -12.22 -15.74
N GLN A 315 17.91 -12.49 -17.01
CA GLN A 315 17.59 -13.85 -17.45
C GLN A 315 18.77 -14.80 -17.23
N GLU A 316 20.00 -14.37 -17.49
CA GLU A 316 21.20 -15.18 -17.25
C GLU A 316 21.44 -15.44 -15.76
N LYS A 317 21.28 -14.43 -14.90
CA LYS A 317 21.30 -14.62 -13.43
C LYS A 317 20.25 -15.62 -12.97
N CYS A 318 19.02 -15.53 -13.50
CA CYS A 318 17.97 -16.51 -13.21
C CYS A 318 18.41 -17.93 -13.58
N ARG A 319 18.85 -18.15 -14.82
CA ARG A 319 19.27 -19.47 -15.29
C ARG A 319 20.43 -20.04 -14.48
N SER A 320 21.41 -19.20 -14.18
CA SER A 320 22.56 -19.57 -13.34
C SER A 320 22.15 -19.95 -11.92
N GLY A 321 21.06 -19.32 -11.38
CA GLY A 321 20.45 -19.64 -10.09
C GLY A 321 19.43 -20.80 -10.15
N GLY A 322 19.22 -21.43 -11.31
CA GLY A 322 18.21 -22.51 -11.48
C GLY A 322 16.76 -22.00 -11.56
N ILE A 323 16.56 -20.70 -11.74
CA ILE A 323 15.28 -20.00 -11.82
C ILE A 323 14.87 -19.85 -13.29
N GLU A 324 13.59 -20.08 -13.59
CA GLU A 324 13.02 -19.88 -14.92
C GLU A 324 12.47 -18.45 -15.05
N PRO A 325 13.12 -17.57 -15.82
CA PRO A 325 12.64 -16.21 -16.03
C PRO A 325 11.45 -16.20 -17.01
N VAL A 326 10.41 -15.44 -16.66
CA VAL A 326 9.25 -15.17 -17.50
C VAL A 326 9.08 -13.65 -17.57
N LEU A 327 9.34 -13.07 -18.73
CA LEU A 327 9.25 -11.64 -18.91
C LEU A 327 7.78 -11.19 -19.08
N LEU A 328 7.42 -10.06 -18.51
CA LEU A 328 6.13 -9.43 -18.67
C LEU A 328 6.29 -8.19 -19.56
N THR A 329 5.43 -8.01 -20.55
CA THR A 329 5.45 -6.80 -21.37
C THR A 329 4.99 -5.58 -20.56
N ILE A 330 5.56 -4.42 -20.87
CA ILE A 330 5.32 -3.16 -20.18
C ILE A 330 4.03 -2.53 -20.69
N PRO A 331 3.02 -2.21 -19.85
CA PRO A 331 1.81 -1.52 -20.28
C PRO A 331 2.12 -0.09 -20.77
N PRO A 332 1.29 0.50 -21.65
CA PRO A 332 1.48 1.87 -22.12
C PRO A 332 1.33 2.87 -20.97
N ILE A 333 1.87 4.07 -21.18
CA ILE A 333 1.76 5.20 -20.25
C ILE A 333 1.07 6.37 -20.93
N ALA A 334 0.74 7.44 -20.20
CA ALA A 334 0.13 8.67 -20.72
C ALA A 334 0.94 9.90 -20.28
N PRO A 335 1.87 10.39 -21.12
CA PRO A 335 2.81 11.45 -20.79
C PRO A 335 2.19 12.75 -20.30
N GLU A 336 1.06 13.17 -20.88
CA GLU A 336 0.38 14.40 -20.45
C GLU A 336 -0.10 14.34 -19.01
N ARG A 337 -0.66 13.19 -18.59
CA ARG A 337 -1.09 12.99 -17.20
C ARG A 337 0.08 12.84 -16.25
N ILE A 338 1.14 12.14 -16.65
CA ILE A 338 2.39 12.07 -15.87
C ILE A 338 2.93 13.48 -15.62
N LEU A 339 3.00 14.32 -16.65
CA LEU A 339 3.42 15.71 -16.50
C LEU A 339 2.49 16.50 -15.59
N LYS A 340 1.18 16.34 -15.74
CA LYS A 340 0.16 17.03 -14.93
C LYS A 340 0.29 16.72 -13.44
N TYR A 341 0.52 15.46 -13.07
CA TYR A 341 0.44 15.02 -11.67
C TYR A 341 1.79 14.88 -10.99
N TYR A 342 2.85 14.56 -11.73
CA TYR A 342 4.20 14.38 -11.16
C TYR A 342 5.13 15.54 -11.50
N HIS A 343 4.73 16.46 -12.40
CA HIS A 343 5.57 17.57 -12.90
C HIS A 343 6.90 17.07 -13.52
N GLN A 344 6.88 15.85 -14.06
CA GLN A 344 8.02 15.21 -14.70
C GLN A 344 7.70 14.95 -16.16
N PRO A 345 8.46 15.52 -17.09
CA PRO A 345 8.27 15.24 -18.52
C PRO A 345 8.67 13.79 -18.83
N THR A 346 7.97 13.19 -19.78
CA THR A 346 8.34 11.92 -20.40
C THR A 346 9.21 12.21 -21.63
N ALA A 347 10.21 11.36 -21.89
CA ALA A 347 11.07 11.50 -23.08
C ALA A 347 10.23 11.43 -24.37
N GLU A 348 10.56 12.25 -25.37
CA GLU A 348 9.79 12.33 -26.62
C GLU A 348 9.75 11.01 -27.40
N ASN A 349 10.82 10.22 -27.34
CA ASN A 349 10.94 8.93 -28.03
C ASN A 349 10.42 7.73 -27.21
N TRP A 350 9.84 7.95 -26.04
CA TRP A 350 9.43 6.89 -25.09
C TRP A 350 8.65 5.76 -25.77
N LYS A 351 7.70 6.10 -26.63
CA LYS A 351 6.82 5.11 -27.27
C LYS A 351 7.59 4.16 -28.19
N ALA A 352 8.49 4.71 -29.00
CA ALA A 352 9.32 3.92 -29.89
C ALA A 352 10.24 2.96 -29.08
N GLU A 353 10.77 3.43 -27.95
CA GLU A 353 11.60 2.62 -27.08
C GLU A 353 10.78 1.53 -26.36
N PHE A 354 9.56 1.84 -25.89
CA PHE A 354 8.63 0.84 -25.33
C PHE A 354 8.27 -0.24 -26.38
N ASP A 355 7.97 0.17 -27.62
CA ASP A 355 7.61 -0.75 -28.69
C ASP A 355 8.78 -1.69 -29.02
N LYS A 356 10.04 -1.20 -29.04
CA LYS A 356 11.23 -2.03 -29.23
C LYS A 356 11.42 -3.05 -28.10
N VAL A 357 11.33 -2.59 -26.84
CA VAL A 357 11.47 -3.47 -25.66
C VAL A 357 10.36 -4.52 -25.65
N ASN A 358 9.10 -4.13 -25.81
CA ASN A 358 7.99 -5.06 -25.85
C ASN A 358 8.07 -6.03 -27.04
N GLY A 359 8.54 -5.54 -28.20
CA GLY A 359 8.82 -6.38 -29.37
C GLY A 359 9.87 -7.46 -29.06
N TRP A 360 10.94 -7.08 -28.41
CA TRP A 360 11.98 -8.02 -27.99
C TRP A 360 11.47 -8.99 -26.89
N ILE A 361 10.75 -8.51 -25.88
CA ILE A 361 10.16 -9.37 -24.84
C ILE A 361 9.29 -10.46 -25.46
N ARG A 362 8.49 -10.13 -26.49
CA ARG A 362 7.65 -11.12 -27.20
C ARG A 362 8.42 -12.23 -27.92
N THR A 363 9.72 -12.05 -28.13
CA THR A 363 10.60 -13.13 -28.67
C THR A 363 11.13 -14.07 -27.58
N GLN A 364 10.96 -13.74 -26.32
CA GLN A 364 11.45 -14.48 -25.15
C GLN A 364 10.34 -15.39 -24.55
N THR A 365 10.67 -16.11 -23.47
CA THR A 365 9.63 -16.70 -22.60
C THR A 365 8.90 -15.58 -21.88
N HIS A 366 7.65 -15.31 -22.24
CA HIS A 366 6.94 -14.11 -21.81
C HIS A 366 5.44 -14.32 -21.59
N ILE A 367 4.84 -13.36 -20.90
CA ILE A 367 3.39 -13.14 -20.85
C ILE A 367 3.13 -11.72 -21.33
N ASP A 368 2.23 -11.55 -22.30
CA ASP A 368 1.90 -10.24 -22.86
C ASP A 368 0.87 -9.50 -22.00
N THR A 369 1.33 -8.95 -20.87
CA THR A 369 0.51 -8.18 -19.93
C THR A 369 0.07 -6.83 -20.49
N ALA A 370 0.71 -6.34 -21.57
CA ALA A 370 0.29 -5.14 -22.30
C ALA A 370 -0.82 -5.42 -23.33
N ALA A 371 -1.07 -6.67 -23.72
CA ALA A 371 -2.07 -7.03 -24.72
C ALA A 371 -3.49 -6.46 -24.47
N PRO A 372 -4.00 -6.43 -23.22
CA PRO A 372 -5.32 -5.84 -22.94
C PRO A 372 -5.42 -4.34 -23.27
N PHE A 373 -4.28 -3.68 -23.45
CA PHE A 373 -4.17 -2.23 -23.68
C PHE A 373 -3.70 -1.87 -25.09
N ALA A 374 -3.45 -2.87 -25.95
CA ALA A 374 -2.86 -2.68 -27.29
C ALA A 374 -3.72 -1.83 -28.25
N MET A 375 -5.01 -1.64 -27.93
CA MET A 375 -5.92 -0.79 -28.73
C MET A 375 -5.77 0.71 -28.42
N TYR A 376 -5.04 1.07 -27.36
CA TYR A 376 -4.88 2.45 -26.93
C TYR A 376 -3.49 2.96 -27.33
N GLU A 377 -3.43 4.19 -27.80
CA GLU A 377 -2.17 4.86 -28.06
C GLU A 377 -1.46 5.21 -26.74
N ASP A 378 -2.23 5.79 -25.82
CA ASP A 378 -1.85 6.09 -24.45
C ASP A 378 -2.77 5.35 -23.48
N MET A 379 -2.28 5.02 -22.28
CA MET A 379 -3.12 4.42 -21.25
C MET A 379 -4.33 5.30 -20.94
N PRO A 380 -5.58 4.80 -21.03
CA PRO A 380 -6.77 5.60 -20.72
C PRO A 380 -6.84 6.06 -19.27
N GLU A 381 -7.50 7.19 -19.01
CA GLU A 381 -7.61 7.77 -17.67
C GLU A 381 -8.31 6.84 -16.67
N ASN A 382 -9.34 6.14 -17.10
CA ASN A 382 -10.06 5.16 -16.27
C ASN A 382 -9.26 3.87 -15.96
N LEU A 383 -8.11 3.66 -16.62
CA LEU A 383 -7.22 2.52 -16.39
C LEU A 383 -5.91 2.91 -15.70
N ALA A 384 -5.51 4.18 -15.75
CA ALA A 384 -4.38 4.76 -15.02
C ALA A 384 -4.60 6.27 -14.89
N ALA A 385 -5.26 6.73 -13.82
CA ALA A 385 -5.64 8.12 -13.65
C ALA A 385 -4.45 9.09 -13.66
N ASP A 386 -3.30 8.67 -13.12
CA ASP A 386 -2.05 9.46 -13.13
C ASP A 386 -1.23 9.30 -14.41
N GLY A 387 -1.67 8.42 -15.31
CA GLY A 387 -1.02 8.14 -16.59
C GLY A 387 0.18 7.19 -16.52
N LEU A 388 0.56 6.72 -15.32
CA LEU A 388 1.74 5.87 -15.10
C LEU A 388 1.36 4.52 -14.46
N HIS A 389 0.61 4.55 -13.37
CA HIS A 389 0.29 3.37 -12.58
C HIS A 389 -1.07 2.81 -12.96
N PRO A 390 -1.14 1.56 -13.46
CA PRO A 390 -2.40 0.91 -13.74
C PRO A 390 -3.30 0.88 -12.50
N ASP A 391 -4.55 1.32 -12.65
CA ASP A 391 -5.56 1.28 -11.61
C ASP A 391 -6.17 -0.13 -11.47
N LYS A 392 -7.08 -0.29 -10.51
CA LYS A 392 -7.69 -1.57 -10.15
C LYS A 392 -8.12 -2.42 -11.34
N GLU A 393 -8.88 -1.86 -12.29
CA GLU A 393 -9.38 -2.58 -13.47
C GLU A 393 -8.24 -3.05 -14.37
N ALA A 394 -7.22 -2.21 -14.56
CA ALA A 394 -6.06 -2.57 -15.35
C ALA A 394 -5.21 -3.65 -14.67
N LYS A 395 -5.02 -3.58 -13.34
CA LYS A 395 -4.33 -4.63 -12.57
C LYS A 395 -5.08 -5.96 -12.63
N GLU A 396 -6.40 -5.94 -12.57
CA GLU A 396 -7.24 -7.14 -12.73
C GLU A 396 -7.05 -7.76 -14.12
N LYS A 397 -7.02 -6.96 -15.20
CA LYS A 397 -6.74 -7.45 -16.56
C LYS A 397 -5.34 -8.09 -16.67
N MET A 398 -4.33 -7.47 -16.07
CA MET A 398 -2.96 -8.00 -16.03
C MET A 398 -2.91 -9.35 -15.28
N GLY A 399 -3.52 -9.43 -14.10
CA GLY A 399 -3.59 -10.68 -13.32
C GLY A 399 -4.30 -11.80 -14.06
N LYS A 400 -5.44 -11.52 -14.72
CA LYS A 400 -6.18 -12.49 -15.52
C LYS A 400 -5.34 -13.09 -16.67
N ILE A 401 -4.63 -12.26 -17.42
CA ILE A 401 -3.80 -12.76 -18.52
C ILE A 401 -2.62 -13.60 -18.01
N ILE A 402 -2.07 -13.28 -16.83
CA ILE A 402 -1.05 -14.10 -16.18
C ILE A 402 -1.63 -15.48 -15.83
N ASN A 403 -2.81 -15.54 -15.19
CA ASN A 403 -3.47 -16.80 -14.85
C ASN A 403 -3.77 -17.67 -16.08
N GLU A 404 -4.15 -17.05 -17.21
CA GLU A 404 -4.44 -17.76 -18.47
C GLU A 404 -3.18 -18.33 -19.12
N LYS A 405 -2.07 -17.58 -19.11
CA LYS A 405 -0.87 -17.94 -19.88
C LYS A 405 0.20 -18.68 -19.09
N PHE A 406 0.32 -18.41 -17.80
CA PHE A 406 1.39 -19.00 -16.99
C PHE A 406 1.34 -20.53 -16.90
N PRO A 407 0.18 -21.21 -16.78
CA PRO A 407 0.13 -22.67 -16.80
C PRO A 407 0.68 -23.30 -18.07
N GLU A 408 0.44 -22.69 -19.25
CA GLU A 408 0.98 -23.17 -20.54
C GLU A 408 2.51 -23.04 -20.59
N ILE A 409 3.04 -21.93 -20.07
CA ILE A 409 4.49 -21.69 -19.99
C ILE A 409 5.15 -22.71 -19.05
N ARG A 410 4.58 -22.91 -17.86
CA ARG A 410 5.07 -23.91 -16.89
C ARG A 410 5.14 -25.32 -17.50
N LYS A 411 4.11 -25.69 -18.26
CA LYS A 411 4.05 -26.99 -18.96
C LYS A 411 5.18 -27.11 -20.00
N LYS A 412 5.36 -26.12 -20.87
CA LYS A 412 6.43 -26.10 -21.90
C LYS A 412 7.82 -26.22 -21.28
N ILE A 413 8.10 -25.46 -20.20
CA ILE A 413 9.39 -25.50 -19.49
C ILE A 413 9.62 -26.90 -18.92
N SER A 414 8.61 -27.51 -18.30
CA SER A 414 8.71 -28.85 -17.73
C SER A 414 8.99 -29.94 -18.81
N GLU A 415 8.31 -29.88 -19.94
CA GLU A 415 8.50 -30.79 -21.08
C GLU A 415 9.92 -30.65 -21.66
N THR A 416 10.44 -29.45 -21.80
CA THR A 416 11.81 -29.20 -22.30
C THR A 416 12.89 -29.75 -21.36
N LYS A 417 12.66 -29.77 -20.05
CA LYS A 417 13.60 -30.34 -19.06
C LYS A 417 13.61 -31.88 -19.03
N ILE A 418 12.50 -32.52 -19.41
CA ILE A 418 12.42 -34.00 -19.46
C ILE A 418 13.15 -34.55 -20.71
N GLN A 419 13.28 -33.73 -21.77
CA GLN A 419 13.92 -34.09 -23.03
C GLN A 419 15.44 -33.88 -23.06
N LYS A 420 15.99 -33.19 -22.06
CA LYS A 420 17.44 -33.01 -21.86
C LYS A 420 17.97 -33.94 -20.76
#